data_6d0d635c8efe4734fc1e65881ea7ac40
#
_entry.id   6d0d635c8efe4734fc1e65881ea7ac40
#
_cell.length_a   1.000
_cell.length_b   1.000
_cell.length_c   1.000
_cell.angle_alpha   90.00
_cell.angle_beta   90.00
_cell.angle_gamma   90.00
#
_symmetry.space_group_name_H-M   'P 1'
#
loop_
_entity.id
_entity.type
_entity.pdbx_description
1 polymer ?
#
loop_
_entity_poly.entity_id
_entity_poly.type
_entity_poly.pdbx_seq_one_letter_code
_entity_poly.pdbx_strand_id
1 'polypeptide(L)'
;FWAFKDVQEKKWDSPYKDWFCINFDGDSCYNDGFWYEGWEGHFELVKLNLANPAVVDYLLECVKGWIDEFDIDGLRLDVAYCLDRNFMKRLRSYCQELKPDFALIGEVLFGDYNQIVNDEMLHSCTNYECYKGIYSSFNSMNMFEIAHSLNRQYGPEQWCIYRGKH
;
A
#
# COMPACT_ATOMS: atom_id res chain seq x y z
N PHE A 1 6.39 15.62 6.28
CA PHE A 1 6.15 14.83 7.50
C PHE A 1 7.10 15.30 8.60
N TRP A 2 6.58 15.59 9.78
CA TRP A 2 7.33 16.23 10.87
C TRP A 2 8.54 15.40 11.35
N ALA A 3 8.40 14.08 11.47
CA ALA A 3 9.50 13.21 11.88
C ALA A 3 10.67 13.23 10.88
N PHE A 4 10.38 13.32 9.57
CA PHE A 4 11.44 13.43 8.56
C PHE A 4 12.17 14.77 8.63
N LYS A 5 11.45 15.87 8.91
CA LYS A 5 12.06 17.18 9.15
C LYS A 5 13.00 17.15 10.34
N ASP A 6 12.63 16.48 11.42
CA ASP A 6 13.51 16.32 12.59
C ASP A 6 14.79 15.56 12.22
N VAL A 7 14.69 14.52 11.35
CA VAL A 7 15.88 13.83 10.82
C VAL A 7 16.73 14.74 9.95
N GLN A 8 16.13 15.55 9.08
CA GLN A 8 16.87 16.53 8.26
C GLN A 8 17.66 17.52 9.13
N GLU A 9 17.10 17.95 10.26
CA GLU A 9 17.73 18.91 11.18
C GLU A 9 18.79 18.25 12.08
N LYS A 10 18.48 17.11 12.71
CA LYS A 10 19.28 16.48 13.76
C LYS A 10 20.16 15.33 13.29
N LYS A 11 19.93 14.79 12.09
CA LYS A 11 20.68 13.66 11.52
C LYS A 11 20.72 12.45 12.45
N TRP A 12 21.90 12.03 12.87
CA TRP A 12 22.13 10.91 13.78
C TRP A 12 21.46 11.05 15.14
N ASP A 13 21.27 12.26 15.60
CA ASP A 13 20.71 12.57 16.93
C ASP A 13 19.17 12.57 16.92
N SER A 14 18.54 12.41 15.76
CA SER A 14 17.09 12.32 15.66
C SER A 14 16.58 10.99 16.24
N PRO A 15 15.58 11.00 17.13
CA PRO A 15 14.92 9.78 17.60
C PRO A 15 14.09 9.09 16.51
N TYR A 16 13.88 9.75 15.36
CA TYR A 16 13.07 9.26 14.24
C TYR A 16 13.89 8.73 13.08
N LYS A 17 15.21 8.68 13.17
CA LYS A 17 16.07 8.20 12.06
C LYS A 17 15.71 6.79 11.60
N ASP A 18 15.36 5.90 12.51
CA ASP A 18 14.99 4.51 12.22
C ASP A 18 13.54 4.35 11.72
N TRP A 19 12.79 5.46 11.63
CA TRP A 19 11.45 5.49 11.03
C TRP A 19 11.48 5.45 9.50
N PHE A 20 12.67 5.67 8.93
CA PHE A 20 12.93 5.71 7.50
C PHE A 20 14.09 4.77 7.15
N CYS A 21 14.20 4.38 5.90
CA CYS A 21 15.34 3.62 5.41
C CYS A 21 16.44 4.62 5.00
N ILE A 22 17.36 4.92 5.92
CA ILE A 22 18.40 5.97 5.78
C ILE A 22 19.79 5.34 5.67
N ASN A 23 20.63 5.92 4.81
CA ASN A 23 22.06 5.69 4.77
C ASN A 23 22.80 7.03 4.91
N PHE A 24 23.51 7.19 6.02
CA PHE A 24 24.26 8.42 6.32
C PHE A 24 25.59 8.54 5.60
N ASP A 25 26.06 7.47 4.94
CA ASP A 25 27.25 7.51 4.10
C ASP A 25 26.98 7.98 2.66
N GLY A 26 25.69 8.19 2.31
CA GLY A 26 25.22 8.71 1.02
C GLY A 26 24.62 10.10 1.10
N ASP A 27 24.12 10.57 -0.04
CA ASP A 27 23.36 11.82 -0.10
C ASP A 27 22.12 11.66 -1.00
N SER A 28 21.12 12.50 -0.78
CA SER A 28 19.94 12.60 -1.64
C SER A 28 20.19 13.58 -2.80
N CYS A 29 19.30 13.60 -3.80
CA CYS A 29 19.35 14.58 -4.87
C CYS A 29 19.10 16.04 -4.38
N TYR A 30 18.67 16.21 -3.13
CA TYR A 30 18.43 17.50 -2.48
C TYR A 30 19.59 17.98 -1.60
N ASN A 31 20.71 17.23 -1.55
CA ASN A 31 21.87 17.50 -0.69
C ASN A 31 21.50 17.55 0.80
N ASP A 32 20.71 16.57 1.24
CA ASP A 32 20.28 16.45 2.64
C ASP A 32 21.42 16.03 3.58
N GLY A 33 22.57 15.59 3.03
CA GLY A 33 23.71 15.05 3.79
C GLY A 33 23.46 13.63 4.31
N PHE A 34 22.49 12.93 3.75
CA PHE A 34 22.23 11.51 3.90
C PHE A 34 21.34 11.01 2.76
N TRP A 35 21.45 9.74 2.41
CA TRP A 35 20.58 9.07 1.48
C TRP A 35 19.39 8.45 2.21
N TYR A 36 18.23 8.40 1.57
CA TYR A 36 17.04 7.72 2.07
C TYR A 36 16.24 7.09 0.93
N GLU A 37 15.48 6.04 1.26
CA GLU A 37 14.62 5.38 0.31
C GLU A 37 13.35 6.20 0.05
N GLY A 38 13.08 6.47 -1.23
CA GLY A 38 11.81 6.99 -1.72
C GLY A 38 11.08 5.94 -2.55
N TRP A 39 9.77 6.12 -2.76
CA TRP A 39 9.00 5.24 -3.62
C TRP A 39 9.57 5.24 -5.04
N GLU A 40 9.96 4.06 -5.54
CA GLU A 40 10.56 3.88 -6.87
C GLU A 40 11.68 4.87 -7.22
N GLY A 41 12.45 5.31 -6.22
CA GLY A 41 13.55 6.28 -6.38
C GLY A 41 13.14 7.75 -6.34
N HIS A 42 11.88 8.05 -6.09
CA HIS A 42 11.36 9.40 -5.92
C HIS A 42 11.61 9.90 -4.50
N PHE A 43 12.63 10.73 -4.31
CA PHE A 43 13.01 11.27 -3.01
C PHE A 43 11.93 12.16 -2.36
N GLU A 44 11.07 12.80 -3.15
CA GLU A 44 9.92 13.56 -2.65
C GLU A 44 8.87 12.69 -1.97
N LEU A 45 8.86 11.38 -2.24
CA LEU A 45 7.95 10.38 -1.67
C LEU A 45 8.72 9.46 -0.70
N VAL A 46 9.09 10.03 0.44
CA VAL A 46 9.91 9.36 1.45
C VAL A 46 9.21 8.12 2.00
N LYS A 47 9.89 6.99 1.98
CA LYS A 47 9.35 5.71 2.43
C LYS A 47 9.51 5.53 3.94
N LEU A 48 8.40 5.18 4.61
CA LEU A 48 8.43 4.78 6.02
C LEU A 48 8.97 3.35 6.18
N ASN A 49 9.73 3.13 7.22
CA ASN A 49 10.23 1.81 7.58
C ASN A 49 9.15 1.01 8.32
N LEU A 50 8.33 0.26 7.61
CA LEU A 50 7.26 -0.57 8.18
C LEU A 50 7.76 -1.80 8.96
N ALA A 51 9.06 -2.09 8.95
CA ALA A 51 9.67 -3.07 9.84
C ALA A 51 9.90 -2.51 11.26
N ASN A 52 9.84 -1.18 11.44
CA ASN A 52 9.96 -0.54 12.74
C ASN A 52 8.62 -0.55 13.49
N PRO A 53 8.52 -1.22 14.67
CA PRO A 53 7.28 -1.29 15.42
C PRO A 53 6.70 0.08 15.82
N ALA A 54 7.55 1.05 16.14
CA ALA A 54 7.10 2.39 16.51
C ALA A 54 6.42 3.13 15.35
N VAL A 55 6.87 2.89 14.11
CA VAL A 55 6.20 3.41 12.90
C VAL A 55 4.84 2.76 12.72
N VAL A 56 4.79 1.44 12.86
CA VAL A 56 3.54 0.68 12.72
C VAL A 56 2.53 1.12 13.79
N ASP A 57 2.95 1.21 15.05
CA ASP A 57 2.09 1.66 16.15
C ASP A 57 1.56 3.07 15.90
N TYR A 58 2.41 4.00 15.48
CA TYR A 58 2.01 5.36 15.12
C TYR A 58 0.95 5.39 14.02
N LEU A 59 1.13 4.59 12.95
CA LEU A 59 0.16 4.52 11.84
C LEU A 59 -1.17 3.93 12.29
N LEU A 60 -1.16 2.89 13.14
CA LEU A 60 -2.36 2.29 13.68
C LEU A 60 -3.13 3.28 14.58
N GLU A 61 -2.44 4.05 15.41
CA GLU A 61 -3.05 5.12 16.22
C GLU A 61 -3.66 6.22 15.34
N CYS A 62 -3.03 6.59 14.22
CA CYS A 62 -3.62 7.51 13.25
C CYS A 62 -4.92 6.96 12.68
N VAL A 63 -4.94 5.69 12.29
CA VAL A 63 -6.17 5.03 11.78
C VAL A 63 -7.26 5.01 12.83
N LYS A 64 -6.92 4.67 14.08
CA LYS A 64 -7.86 4.74 15.21
C LYS A 64 -8.43 6.14 15.36
N GLY A 65 -7.58 7.17 15.33
CA GLY A 65 -8.01 8.56 15.42
C GLY A 65 -9.01 8.93 14.32
N TRP A 66 -8.80 8.48 13.08
CA TRP A 66 -9.73 8.73 11.96
C TRP A 66 -11.06 7.98 12.13
N ILE A 67 -11.04 6.76 12.66
CA ILE A 67 -12.27 6.03 12.98
C ILE A 67 -13.03 6.77 14.07
N ASP A 68 -12.36 7.16 15.16
CA ASP A 68 -12.99 7.82 16.31
C ASP A 68 -13.54 9.22 15.96
N GLU A 69 -12.83 10.00 15.13
CA GLU A 69 -13.19 11.39 14.82
C GLU A 69 -14.17 11.49 13.64
N PHE A 70 -13.96 10.68 12.59
CA PHE A 70 -14.70 10.80 11.32
C PHE A 70 -15.63 9.63 11.03
N ASP A 71 -15.63 8.59 11.88
CA ASP A 71 -16.42 7.35 11.71
C ASP A 71 -16.23 6.71 10.31
N ILE A 72 -15.01 6.71 9.81
CA ILE A 72 -14.72 6.11 8.50
C ILE A 72 -14.98 4.61 8.50
N ASP A 73 -15.40 4.07 7.34
CA ASP A 73 -15.75 2.65 7.16
C ASP A 73 -14.66 1.84 6.46
N GLY A 74 -13.56 2.47 6.10
CA GLY A 74 -12.46 1.78 5.42
C GLY A 74 -11.33 2.70 5.00
N LEU A 75 -10.28 2.07 4.48
CA LEU A 75 -9.10 2.74 3.90
C LEU A 75 -8.83 2.23 2.49
N ARG A 76 -8.46 3.14 1.62
CA ARG A 76 -7.78 2.82 0.37
C ARG A 76 -6.28 3.00 0.59
N LEU A 77 -5.53 1.91 0.43
CA LEU A 77 -4.08 1.91 0.55
C LEU A 77 -3.44 2.17 -0.81
N ASP A 78 -2.76 3.29 -0.91
CA ASP A 78 -1.99 3.66 -2.09
C ASP A 78 -0.82 2.71 -2.29
N VAL A 79 -0.47 2.40 -3.54
CA VAL A 79 0.65 1.51 -3.90
C VAL A 79 0.76 0.26 -3.02
N ALA A 80 -0.36 -0.40 -2.76
CA ALA A 80 -0.43 -1.52 -1.81
C ALA A 80 0.51 -2.68 -2.15
N TYR A 81 0.89 -2.85 -3.42
CA TYR A 81 1.86 -3.85 -3.85
C TYR A 81 3.29 -3.62 -3.30
N CYS A 82 3.60 -2.38 -2.86
CA CYS A 82 4.88 -2.01 -2.24
C CYS A 82 4.88 -2.08 -0.71
N LEU A 83 3.71 -2.31 -0.08
CA LEU A 83 3.61 -2.33 1.37
C LEU A 83 4.09 -3.65 1.97
N ASP A 84 4.66 -3.56 3.18
CA ASP A 84 5.04 -4.74 3.95
C ASP A 84 3.82 -5.60 4.29
N ARG A 85 3.93 -6.92 4.06
CA ARG A 85 2.82 -7.85 4.26
C ARG A 85 2.47 -8.05 5.74
N ASN A 86 3.45 -7.99 6.63
CA ASN A 86 3.18 -8.10 8.06
C ASN A 86 2.46 -6.85 8.59
N PHE A 87 2.82 -5.69 8.06
CA PHE A 87 2.06 -4.46 8.31
C PHE A 87 0.61 -4.58 7.85
N MET A 88 0.35 -5.08 6.64
CA MET A 88 -1.03 -5.26 6.14
C MET A 88 -1.84 -6.22 7.02
N LYS A 89 -1.24 -7.33 7.46
CA LYS A 89 -1.88 -8.27 8.39
C LYS A 89 -2.22 -7.62 9.73
N ARG A 90 -1.28 -6.88 10.28
CA ARG A 90 -1.48 -6.17 11.54
C ARG A 90 -2.54 -5.08 11.43
N LEU A 91 -2.52 -4.31 10.35
CA LEU A 91 -3.55 -3.31 10.04
C LEU A 91 -4.93 -3.96 9.93
N ARG A 92 -5.03 -5.11 9.21
CA ARG A 92 -6.29 -5.86 9.07
C ARG A 92 -6.87 -6.24 10.43
N SER A 93 -6.08 -6.90 11.27
CA SER A 93 -6.52 -7.35 12.60
C SER A 93 -6.94 -6.17 13.46
N TYR A 94 -6.12 -5.13 13.50
CA TYR A 94 -6.38 -3.94 14.30
C TYR A 94 -7.67 -3.22 13.89
N CYS A 95 -7.88 -3.01 12.61
CA CYS A 95 -9.10 -2.37 12.10
C CYS A 95 -10.35 -3.19 12.41
N GLN A 96 -10.28 -4.53 12.29
CA GLN A 96 -11.42 -5.40 12.60
C GLN A 96 -11.76 -5.45 14.09
N GLU A 97 -10.78 -5.29 14.98
CA GLU A 97 -11.02 -5.16 16.42
C GLU A 97 -11.76 -3.86 16.75
N LEU A 98 -11.45 -2.77 16.05
CA LEU A 98 -12.11 -1.47 16.25
C LEU A 98 -13.49 -1.40 15.60
N LYS A 99 -13.61 -1.91 14.37
CA LYS A 99 -14.83 -1.86 13.55
C LYS A 99 -14.90 -3.13 12.69
N PRO A 100 -15.72 -4.13 13.04
CA PRO A 100 -15.72 -5.46 12.39
C PRO A 100 -15.90 -5.45 10.87
N ASP A 101 -16.68 -4.49 10.34
CA ASP A 101 -16.98 -4.36 8.91
C ASP A 101 -16.03 -3.37 8.19
N PHE A 102 -14.93 -2.97 8.83
CA PHE A 102 -13.98 -2.01 8.26
C PHE A 102 -13.33 -2.56 7.01
N ALA A 103 -13.44 -1.84 5.89
CA ALA A 103 -12.94 -2.26 4.59
C ALA A 103 -11.49 -1.82 4.34
N LEU A 104 -10.66 -2.72 3.81
CA LEU A 104 -9.32 -2.40 3.31
C LEU A 104 -9.27 -2.68 1.81
N ILE A 105 -9.03 -1.63 1.01
CA ILE A 105 -8.93 -1.70 -0.45
C ILE A 105 -7.52 -1.25 -0.84
N GLY A 106 -6.79 -2.07 -1.60
CA GLY A 106 -5.45 -1.73 -2.06
C GLY A 106 -5.43 -1.22 -3.49
N GLU A 107 -4.57 -0.27 -3.80
CA GLU A 107 -4.19 -0.01 -5.17
C GLU A 107 -3.11 -0.99 -5.60
N VAL A 108 -3.42 -1.81 -6.61
CA VAL A 108 -2.50 -2.79 -7.18
C VAL A 108 -2.52 -2.66 -8.69
N LEU A 109 -1.38 -2.29 -9.26
CA LEU A 109 -1.26 -2.05 -10.68
C LEU A 109 -1.07 -3.34 -11.49
N PHE A 110 -0.36 -4.32 -10.93
CA PHE A 110 0.01 -5.56 -11.62
C PHE A 110 0.35 -6.68 -10.62
N GLY A 111 0.50 -7.89 -11.15
CA GLY A 111 0.89 -9.06 -10.38
C GLY A 111 -0.28 -9.94 -9.96
N ASP A 112 0.01 -10.93 -9.12
CA ASP A 112 -1.00 -11.83 -8.57
C ASP A 112 -1.69 -11.18 -7.36
N TYR A 113 -2.92 -10.76 -7.54
CA TYR A 113 -3.72 -10.10 -6.51
C TYR A 113 -3.96 -10.98 -5.27
N ASN A 114 -3.97 -12.33 -5.42
CA ASN A 114 -4.18 -13.25 -4.30
C ASN A 114 -3.08 -13.14 -3.23
N GLN A 115 -1.90 -12.66 -3.58
CA GLN A 115 -0.80 -12.50 -2.64
C GLN A 115 -1.10 -11.47 -1.55
N ILE A 116 -1.99 -10.52 -1.81
CA ILE A 116 -2.33 -9.42 -0.89
C ILE A 116 -3.83 -9.26 -0.65
N VAL A 117 -4.69 -9.80 -1.54
CA VAL A 117 -6.14 -9.86 -1.35
C VAL A 117 -6.51 -11.24 -0.85
N ASN A 118 -6.69 -11.36 0.45
CA ASN A 118 -6.99 -12.62 1.12
C ASN A 118 -7.57 -12.38 2.52
N ASP A 119 -7.86 -13.44 3.26
CA ASP A 119 -8.52 -13.36 4.57
C ASP A 119 -7.65 -12.67 5.64
N GLU A 120 -6.33 -12.55 5.46
CA GLU A 120 -5.40 -11.98 6.43
C GLU A 120 -5.00 -10.52 6.14
N MET A 121 -5.13 -10.04 4.89
CA MET A 121 -4.65 -8.73 4.46
C MET A 121 -5.78 -7.87 3.90
N LEU A 122 -5.80 -7.62 2.59
CA LEU A 122 -6.79 -6.73 1.99
C LEU A 122 -8.08 -7.47 1.64
N HIS A 123 -9.20 -6.77 1.73
CA HIS A 123 -10.50 -7.30 1.29
C HIS A 123 -10.63 -7.27 -0.23
N SER A 124 -10.01 -6.27 -0.87
CA SER A 124 -10.17 -5.99 -2.29
C SER A 124 -9.00 -5.17 -2.81
N CYS A 125 -8.87 -5.08 -4.12
CA CYS A 125 -7.96 -4.16 -4.78
C CYS A 125 -8.58 -3.54 -6.04
N THR A 126 -7.92 -2.50 -6.56
CA THR A 126 -8.26 -1.91 -7.85
C THR A 126 -8.05 -2.93 -8.97
N ASN A 127 -9.06 -3.12 -9.82
CA ASN A 127 -9.00 -4.09 -10.91
C ASN A 127 -8.51 -3.44 -12.21
N TYR A 128 -7.24 -3.07 -12.26
CA TYR A 128 -6.63 -2.48 -13.45
C TYR A 128 -6.57 -3.45 -14.65
N GLU A 129 -6.54 -4.76 -14.40
CA GLU A 129 -6.58 -5.77 -15.46
C GLU A 129 -7.88 -5.70 -16.26
N CYS A 130 -9.03 -5.69 -15.58
CA CYS A 130 -10.33 -5.50 -16.23
C CYS A 130 -10.46 -4.11 -16.86
N TYR A 131 -10.03 -3.07 -16.17
CA TYR A 131 -10.03 -1.72 -16.72
C TYR A 131 -9.30 -1.66 -18.07
N LYS A 132 -8.07 -2.20 -18.11
CA LYS A 132 -7.29 -2.26 -19.35
C LYS A 132 -8.00 -3.06 -20.45
N GLY A 133 -8.56 -4.23 -20.08
CA GLY A 133 -9.32 -5.06 -21.02
C GLY A 133 -10.50 -4.33 -21.65
N ILE A 134 -11.29 -3.62 -20.83
CA ILE A 134 -12.42 -2.80 -21.30
C ILE A 134 -11.92 -1.67 -22.20
N TYR A 135 -10.97 -0.87 -21.73
CA TYR A 135 -10.43 0.27 -22.46
C TYR A 135 -9.85 -0.13 -23.83
N SER A 136 -9.01 -1.16 -23.85
CA SER A 136 -8.38 -1.67 -25.08
C SER A 136 -9.43 -2.20 -26.07
N SER A 137 -10.42 -2.97 -25.58
CA SER A 137 -11.47 -3.54 -26.43
C SER A 137 -12.26 -2.46 -27.18
N PHE A 138 -12.64 -1.39 -26.51
CA PHE A 138 -13.37 -0.31 -27.14
C PHE A 138 -12.52 0.54 -28.07
N ASN A 139 -11.27 0.81 -27.73
CA ASN A 139 -10.37 1.60 -28.59
C ASN A 139 -9.92 0.86 -29.85
N SER A 140 -9.67 -0.45 -29.76
CA SER A 140 -9.25 -1.28 -30.89
C SER A 140 -10.41 -1.93 -31.66
N MET A 141 -11.65 -1.76 -31.17
CA MET A 141 -12.85 -2.45 -31.69
C MET A 141 -12.71 -3.98 -31.70
N ASN A 142 -11.93 -4.51 -30.74
CA ASN A 142 -11.63 -5.92 -30.61
C ASN A 142 -11.95 -6.41 -29.18
N MET A 143 -13.00 -7.23 -29.05
CA MET A 143 -13.47 -7.73 -27.75
C MET A 143 -12.60 -8.84 -27.15
N PHE A 144 -11.52 -9.26 -27.83
CA PHE A 144 -10.59 -10.27 -27.33
C PHE A 144 -9.95 -9.86 -25.99
N GLU A 145 -9.57 -8.60 -25.83
CA GLU A 145 -8.88 -8.09 -24.64
C GLU A 145 -9.75 -8.23 -23.38
N ILE A 146 -11.04 -7.86 -23.44
CA ILE A 146 -11.92 -8.02 -22.29
C ILE A 146 -12.19 -9.50 -21.98
N ALA A 147 -12.38 -10.33 -23.00
CA ALA A 147 -12.57 -11.77 -22.82
C ALA A 147 -11.32 -12.41 -22.20
N HIS A 148 -10.11 -11.99 -22.63
CA HIS A 148 -8.85 -12.45 -22.08
C HIS A 148 -8.72 -12.05 -20.59
N SER A 149 -8.98 -10.78 -20.24
CA SER A 149 -8.91 -10.29 -18.86
C SER A 149 -9.89 -11.02 -17.95
N LEU A 150 -11.12 -11.27 -18.40
CA LEU A 150 -12.11 -12.03 -17.62
C LEU A 150 -11.68 -13.50 -17.45
N ASN A 151 -11.17 -14.14 -18.49
CA ASN A 151 -10.67 -15.52 -18.38
C ASN A 151 -9.49 -15.65 -17.42
N ARG A 152 -8.59 -14.68 -17.38
CA ARG A 152 -7.48 -14.63 -16.40
C ARG A 152 -7.99 -14.54 -14.97
N GLN A 153 -9.07 -13.79 -14.72
CA GLN A 153 -9.61 -13.60 -13.37
C GLN A 153 -10.49 -14.76 -12.90
N TYR A 154 -11.25 -15.38 -13.80
CA TYR A 154 -12.26 -16.38 -13.46
C TYR A 154 -12.01 -17.76 -14.09
N GLY A 155 -10.99 -17.88 -14.95
CA GLY A 155 -10.64 -19.11 -15.64
C GLY A 155 -9.79 -20.07 -14.80
N PRO A 156 -9.49 -21.28 -15.31
CA PRO A 156 -8.72 -22.30 -14.58
C PRO A 156 -7.26 -21.88 -14.30
N GLU A 157 -6.75 -20.87 -14.97
CA GLU A 157 -5.40 -20.32 -14.76
C GLU A 157 -5.35 -19.18 -13.73
N GLN A 158 -6.39 -18.94 -13.03
CA GLN A 158 -6.65 -17.99 -11.91
C GLN A 158 -5.44 -17.18 -11.42
N TRP A 159 -4.93 -16.24 -12.22
CA TRP A 159 -3.80 -15.38 -11.86
C TRP A 159 -4.20 -14.15 -11.04
N CYS A 160 -5.48 -13.77 -11.12
CA CYS A 160 -6.01 -12.58 -10.47
C CYS A 160 -7.38 -12.90 -9.90
N ILE A 161 -7.47 -13.54 -8.75
CA ILE A 161 -8.78 -13.78 -8.15
C ILE A 161 -9.05 -12.74 -7.08
N TYR A 162 -10.10 -11.99 -7.32
CA TYR A 162 -10.90 -11.40 -6.29
C TYR A 162 -11.75 -12.52 -5.64
N ARG A 163 -11.38 -12.95 -4.45
CA ARG A 163 -12.25 -13.76 -3.58
C ARG A 163 -12.92 -12.81 -2.58
N GLY A 164 -13.83 -11.98 -3.07
CA GLY A 164 -14.81 -11.40 -2.19
C GLY A 164 -15.71 -12.51 -1.66
N LYS A 165 -15.80 -12.69 -0.35
CA LYS A 165 -16.93 -13.41 0.22
C LYS A 165 -18.15 -12.54 -0.02
N HIS A 166 -19.18 -13.14 -0.65
CA HIS A 166 -20.54 -12.58 -0.67
C HIS A 166 -21.11 -12.59 0.74
#